data_a8b60658ab59703ae9bf1eeafaa37d8d
#
_entry.id   a8b60658ab59703ae9bf1eeafaa37d8d
#
_cell.length_a   1.000
_cell.length_b   1.000
_cell.length_c   1.000
_cell.angle_alpha   90.00
_cell.angle_beta   90.00
_cell.angle_gamma   90.00
#
_symmetry.space_group_name_H-M   'P 1'
#
loop_
_entity.id
_entity.type
_entity.pdbx_description
1 polymer ?
#
loop_
_entity_poly.entity_id
_entity_poly.type
_entity_poly.pdbx_seq_one_letter_code
_entity_poly.pdbx_strand_id
1 'polypeptide(L)'
;APTRRPNIILFMVDDMGWQDTSVPFWSERTPYNRLFETPAMERLASMGTLFTQAYASSISSPSRCSLLTGCNAARHCVTNWTLERDKSTDHESPTLQRPEWNVNGILQSGEVDRTFRATSFVELLRRSGYHTIHCGKAHFGAIDTPGEDPHHFGFEVNIAGHAAGGPASYLGEQNYGNRTDGAPQSLFATPGLEKYWGTETFLSEALTRE
;
A
#
# COMPACT_ATOMS: atom_id res chain seq x y z
N ALA A 1 36.52 -1.81 -9.01
CA ALA A 1 35.41 -2.32 -9.80
C ALA A 1 34.18 -1.52 -9.39
N PRO A 2 33.28 -1.11 -10.30
CA PRO A 2 32.02 -0.48 -9.92
C PRO A 2 31.26 -1.48 -9.06
N THR A 3 30.93 -1.10 -7.83
CA THR A 3 30.09 -1.91 -6.96
C THR A 3 28.69 -2.01 -7.59
N ARG A 4 28.32 -3.22 -8.00
CA ARG A 4 26.99 -3.49 -8.55
C ARG A 4 25.94 -3.19 -7.47
N ARG A 5 25.06 -2.25 -7.73
CA ARG A 5 23.96 -1.94 -6.81
C ARG A 5 23.03 -3.14 -6.69
N PRO A 6 22.59 -3.51 -5.47
CA PRO A 6 21.64 -4.61 -5.31
C PRO A 6 20.26 -4.22 -5.85
N ASN A 7 19.51 -5.21 -6.33
CA ASN A 7 18.07 -5.05 -6.51
C ASN A 7 17.39 -5.02 -5.14
N ILE A 8 16.35 -4.21 -5.01
CA ILE A 8 15.59 -4.04 -3.77
C ILE A 8 14.14 -4.42 -4.06
N ILE A 9 13.61 -5.41 -3.36
CA ILE A 9 12.21 -5.80 -3.41
C ILE A 9 11.61 -5.56 -2.02
N LEU A 10 10.62 -4.68 -1.95
CA LEU A 10 9.82 -4.45 -0.76
C LEU A 10 8.47 -5.13 -0.94
N PHE A 11 8.29 -6.27 -0.30
CA PHE A 11 7.05 -7.04 -0.35
C PHE A 11 6.21 -6.74 0.90
N MET A 12 5.16 -5.94 0.75
CA MET A 12 4.29 -5.53 1.83
C MET A 12 3.01 -6.36 1.81
N VAL A 13 2.77 -7.15 2.86
CA VAL A 13 1.53 -7.90 3.03
C VAL A 13 0.55 -7.07 3.83
N ASP A 14 -0.64 -6.83 3.27
CA ASP A 14 -1.69 -6.03 3.90
C ASP A 14 -2.46 -6.86 4.94
N ASP A 15 -2.78 -6.24 6.07
CA ASP A 15 -3.57 -6.81 7.18
C ASP A 15 -3.04 -8.15 7.74
N MET A 16 -1.76 -8.45 7.58
CA MET A 16 -1.15 -9.66 8.13
C MET A 16 -0.54 -9.38 9.52
N GLY A 17 -1.05 -10.04 10.53
CA GLY A 17 -0.48 -10.05 11.88
C GLY A 17 0.70 -11.00 12.02
N TRP A 18 1.49 -10.82 13.07
CA TRP A 18 2.67 -11.64 13.34
C TRP A 18 2.36 -13.13 13.64
N GLN A 19 1.09 -13.46 13.87
CA GLN A 19 0.61 -14.83 14.07
C GLN A 19 -0.10 -15.41 12.83
N ASP A 20 -0.30 -14.60 11.75
CA ASP A 20 -1.03 -15.02 10.55
C ASP A 20 -0.11 -15.66 9.50
N THR A 21 0.94 -16.31 9.96
CA THR A 21 1.94 -17.00 9.15
C THR A 21 2.50 -18.19 9.94
N SER A 22 3.02 -19.20 9.26
CA SER A 22 3.70 -20.32 9.92
C SER A 22 5.10 -19.97 10.45
N VAL A 23 5.65 -18.78 10.09
CA VAL A 23 6.91 -18.27 10.64
C VAL A 23 6.69 -17.73 12.04
N PRO A 24 7.41 -18.22 13.06
CA PRO A 24 7.30 -17.68 14.42
C PRO A 24 8.06 -16.34 14.53
N PHE A 25 7.32 -15.23 14.60
CA PHE A 25 7.89 -13.90 14.90
C PHE A 25 8.07 -13.65 16.41
N TRP A 26 8.13 -14.70 17.20
CA TRP A 26 8.32 -14.72 18.64
C TRP A 26 9.31 -15.84 19.03
N SER A 27 9.67 -15.94 20.29
CA SER A 27 10.54 -17.02 20.80
C SER A 27 9.96 -18.42 20.60
N GLU A 28 8.64 -18.53 20.48
CA GLU A 28 7.91 -19.77 20.32
C GLU A 28 6.90 -19.70 19.18
N ARG A 29 6.63 -20.85 18.56
CA ARG A 29 5.53 -21.00 17.61
C ARG A 29 4.21 -21.07 18.37
N THR A 30 3.35 -20.07 18.17
CA THR A 30 2.06 -19.99 18.85
C THR A 30 1.03 -20.97 18.24
N PRO A 31 -0.09 -21.28 18.94
CA PRO A 31 -1.17 -22.05 18.34
C PRO A 31 -1.71 -21.47 17.05
N TYR A 32 -1.77 -20.13 16.92
CA TYR A 32 -2.25 -19.44 15.71
C TYR A 32 -1.30 -19.63 14.53
N ASN A 33 0.02 -19.53 14.71
CA ASN A 33 0.98 -19.80 13.65
C ASN A 33 0.83 -21.22 13.06
N ARG A 34 0.27 -22.17 13.81
CA ARG A 34 0.08 -23.56 13.37
C ARG A 34 -1.12 -23.73 12.45
N LEU A 35 -1.99 -22.70 12.35
CA LEU A 35 -3.15 -22.71 11.46
C LEU A 35 -2.78 -22.34 10.02
N PHE A 36 -1.60 -21.79 9.80
CA PHE A 36 -1.15 -21.29 8.51
C PHE A 36 -0.05 -22.16 7.92
N GLU A 37 -0.05 -22.27 6.61
CA GLU A 37 1.00 -22.90 5.80
C GLU A 37 1.59 -21.85 4.85
N THR A 38 2.73 -21.28 5.24
CA THR A 38 3.44 -20.25 4.45
C THR A 38 4.88 -20.68 4.15
N PRO A 39 5.09 -21.76 3.37
CA PRO A 39 6.42 -22.36 3.17
C PRO A 39 7.39 -21.42 2.46
N ALA A 40 6.92 -20.53 1.59
CA ALA A 40 7.78 -19.54 0.93
C ALA A 40 8.31 -18.50 1.94
N MET A 41 7.49 -18.10 2.93
CA MET A 41 7.92 -17.21 4.00
C MET A 41 8.90 -17.90 4.95
N GLU A 42 8.66 -19.18 5.29
CA GLU A 42 9.60 -19.98 6.07
C GLU A 42 10.97 -20.07 5.38
N ARG A 43 10.97 -20.33 4.07
CA ARG A 43 12.19 -20.36 3.26
C ARG A 43 12.89 -19.00 3.28
N LEU A 44 12.16 -17.90 3.10
CA LEU A 44 12.72 -16.55 3.13
C LEU A 44 13.33 -16.25 4.51
N ALA A 45 12.63 -16.56 5.58
CA ALA A 45 13.10 -16.39 6.96
C ALA A 45 14.37 -17.20 7.25
N SER A 46 14.51 -18.40 6.68
CA SER A 46 15.71 -19.25 6.86
C SER A 46 16.93 -18.71 6.12
N MET A 47 16.76 -17.89 5.10
CA MET A 47 17.85 -17.31 4.29
C MET A 47 18.22 -15.89 4.69
N GLY A 48 17.40 -15.25 5.50
CA GLY A 48 17.52 -13.84 5.83
C GLY A 48 17.58 -13.57 7.33
N THR A 49 17.27 -12.33 7.69
CA THR A 49 17.15 -11.88 9.08
C THR A 49 15.68 -11.68 9.43
N LEU A 50 15.25 -12.30 10.52
CA LEU A 50 13.90 -12.15 11.06
C LEU A 50 13.90 -11.04 12.12
N PHE A 51 13.12 -9.99 11.90
CA PHE A 51 12.91 -8.91 12.86
C PHE A 51 11.68 -9.20 13.72
N THR A 52 11.87 -9.42 15.00
CA THR A 52 10.79 -9.72 15.95
C THR A 52 10.18 -8.47 16.60
N GLN A 53 10.77 -7.31 16.37
CA GLN A 53 10.34 -6.02 16.91
C GLN A 53 10.26 -4.97 15.80
N ALA A 54 9.46 -5.25 14.76
CA ALA A 54 9.12 -4.32 13.71
C ALA A 54 7.64 -3.94 13.84
N TYR A 55 7.36 -2.64 13.86
CA TYR A 55 6.02 -2.12 14.13
C TYR A 55 5.55 -1.23 12.98
N ALA A 56 4.28 -1.37 12.62
CA ALA A 56 3.58 -0.49 11.69
C ALA A 56 2.65 0.44 12.47
N SER A 57 2.04 1.39 11.77
CA SER A 57 0.90 2.15 12.31
C SER A 57 -0.34 1.24 12.38
N SER A 58 -1.41 1.73 13.02
CA SER A 58 -2.59 0.90 13.32
C SER A 58 -3.32 0.38 12.09
N ILE A 59 -3.29 1.14 10.98
CA ILE A 59 -4.02 0.81 9.74
C ILE A 59 -3.21 1.21 8.50
N SER A 60 -3.79 0.98 7.34
CA SER A 60 -3.17 1.00 6.02
C SER A 60 -2.53 2.34 5.62
N SER A 61 -3.31 3.43 5.40
CA SER A 61 -2.73 4.71 4.95
C SER A 61 -1.65 5.25 5.87
N PRO A 62 -1.82 5.29 7.20
CA PRO A 62 -0.77 5.71 8.11
C PRO A 62 0.52 4.90 7.98
N SER A 63 0.41 3.56 7.87
CA SER A 63 1.57 2.67 7.72
C SER A 63 2.30 2.89 6.40
N ARG A 64 1.56 3.05 5.31
CA ARG A 64 2.11 3.25 3.96
C ARG A 64 2.73 4.63 3.81
N CYS A 65 2.11 5.66 4.38
CA CYS A 65 2.69 7.01 4.46
C CYS A 65 3.97 7.02 5.29
N SER A 66 3.98 6.32 6.43
CA SER A 66 5.18 6.18 7.27
C SER A 66 6.31 5.49 6.52
N LEU A 67 6.01 4.39 5.83
CA LEU A 67 6.98 3.65 5.05
C LEU A 67 7.58 4.53 3.94
N LEU A 68 6.73 5.22 3.17
CA LEU A 68 7.17 5.98 2.00
C LEU A 68 8.01 7.21 2.38
N THR A 69 7.68 7.83 3.51
CA THR A 69 8.30 9.11 3.95
C THR A 69 9.38 8.96 5.01
N GLY A 70 9.46 7.81 5.68
CA GLY A 70 10.31 7.61 6.86
C GLY A 70 9.84 8.40 8.10
N CYS A 71 8.62 8.93 8.09
CA CYS A 71 8.02 9.67 9.19
C CYS A 71 6.96 8.82 9.90
N ASN A 72 6.87 8.91 11.22
CA ASN A 72 5.79 8.25 11.95
C ASN A 72 4.45 9.00 11.83
N ALA A 73 3.34 8.34 12.19
CA ALA A 73 2.00 8.89 12.06
C ALA A 73 1.80 10.19 12.88
N ALA A 74 2.47 10.33 14.01
CA ALA A 74 2.41 11.55 14.81
C ALA A 74 3.03 12.76 14.10
N ARG A 75 4.02 12.53 13.23
CA ARG A 75 4.67 13.57 12.44
C ARG A 75 3.91 13.91 11.16
N HIS A 76 3.49 12.92 10.39
CA HIS A 76 2.78 13.19 9.13
C HIS A 76 1.28 13.42 9.33
N CYS A 77 0.73 13.19 10.51
CA CYS A 77 -0.68 13.42 10.85
C CYS A 77 -1.67 12.79 9.86
N VAL A 78 -1.32 11.68 9.22
CA VAL A 78 -2.25 10.80 8.51
C VAL A 78 -2.59 9.67 9.46
N THR A 79 -3.78 9.70 10.07
CA THR A 79 -4.11 8.84 11.22
C THR A 79 -5.23 7.86 10.93
N ASN A 80 -5.89 8.01 9.78
CA ASN A 80 -6.94 7.11 9.31
C ASN A 80 -6.82 6.88 7.79
N TRP A 81 -7.73 6.12 7.19
CA TRP A 81 -7.76 5.86 5.75
C TRP A 81 -8.00 7.14 4.97
N THR A 82 -7.20 7.35 3.95
CA THR A 82 -7.47 8.38 2.94
C THR A 82 -8.31 7.77 1.83
N LEU A 83 -9.26 8.50 1.25
CA LEU A 83 -10.01 8.05 0.07
C LEU A 83 -10.50 9.22 -0.77
N GLU A 84 -11.50 9.94 -0.29
CA GLU A 84 -12.05 11.10 -1.00
C GLU A 84 -11.38 12.39 -0.53
N ARG A 85 -11.13 13.29 -1.46
CA ARG A 85 -10.51 14.58 -1.16
C ARG A 85 -11.33 15.37 -0.14
N ASP A 86 -10.62 15.90 0.86
CA ASP A 86 -11.14 16.73 1.95
C ASP A 86 -12.19 16.05 2.86
N LYS A 87 -12.36 14.75 2.74
CA LYS A 87 -13.28 13.98 3.57
C LYS A 87 -12.56 13.11 4.58
N SER A 88 -12.96 13.21 5.85
CA SER A 88 -12.51 12.30 6.90
C SER A 88 -13.31 11.00 6.84
N THR A 89 -12.60 9.89 7.01
CA THR A 89 -13.21 8.56 7.18
C THR A 89 -13.50 8.22 8.64
N ASP A 90 -13.24 9.13 9.57
CA ASP A 90 -13.59 8.94 10.98
C ASP A 90 -15.11 8.89 11.16
N HIS A 91 -15.56 8.01 12.04
CA HIS A 91 -16.96 7.93 12.41
C HIS A 91 -17.43 9.19 13.15
N GLU A 92 -18.67 9.60 12.91
CA GLU A 92 -19.31 10.63 13.71
C GLU A 92 -19.60 10.11 15.12
N SER A 93 -19.38 10.95 16.10
CA SER A 93 -19.68 10.65 17.49
C SER A 93 -20.51 11.79 18.08
N PRO A 94 -21.59 11.50 18.81
CA PRO A 94 -22.37 12.54 19.49
C PRO A 94 -21.64 13.18 20.67
N THR A 95 -20.54 12.56 21.14
CA THR A 95 -19.83 12.98 22.35
C THR A 95 -18.38 13.34 22.12
N LEU A 96 -17.81 13.01 20.96
CA LEU A 96 -16.40 13.25 20.64
C LEU A 96 -16.29 14.10 19.38
N GLN A 97 -15.46 15.13 19.45
CA GLN A 97 -15.06 15.89 18.28
C GLN A 97 -14.05 15.07 17.46
N ARG A 98 -14.25 15.04 16.13
CA ARG A 98 -13.26 14.42 15.22
C ARG A 98 -11.93 15.17 15.32
N PRO A 99 -10.79 14.46 15.38
CA PRO A 99 -9.48 15.11 15.33
C PRO A 99 -9.25 15.72 13.94
N GLU A 100 -8.50 16.80 13.91
CA GLU A 100 -7.96 17.28 12.64
C GLU A 100 -6.75 16.44 12.24
N TRP A 101 -6.72 16.00 11.00
CA TRP A 101 -5.61 15.24 10.42
C TRP A 101 -5.48 15.46 8.92
N ASN A 102 -4.41 15.01 8.33
CA ASN A 102 -4.11 15.16 6.91
C ASN A 102 -4.89 14.13 6.07
N VAL A 103 -6.19 14.36 5.91
CA VAL A 103 -7.16 13.46 5.24
C VAL A 103 -6.82 13.22 3.77
N ASN A 104 -6.06 14.12 3.14
CA ASN A 104 -5.62 13.98 1.76
C ASN A 104 -4.30 13.21 1.63
N GLY A 105 -3.75 12.70 2.75
CA GLY A 105 -2.57 11.85 2.74
C GLY A 105 -1.25 12.62 2.60
N ILE A 106 -0.39 12.14 1.73
CA ILE A 106 0.95 12.70 1.52
C ILE A 106 1.12 13.27 0.12
N LEU A 107 1.99 14.27 -0.01
CA LEU A 107 2.45 14.85 -1.26
C LEU A 107 3.97 14.92 -1.32
N GLN A 108 4.55 14.79 -2.50
CA GLN A 108 5.95 15.09 -2.77
C GLN A 108 6.14 16.49 -3.33
N SER A 109 5.24 16.94 -4.20
CA SER A 109 5.24 18.27 -4.81
C SER A 109 3.81 18.75 -5.06
N GLY A 110 3.64 20.02 -5.36
CA GLY A 110 2.32 20.66 -5.48
C GLY A 110 1.80 21.17 -4.14
N GLU A 111 0.59 21.71 -4.16
CA GLU A 111 -0.08 22.25 -2.96
C GLU A 111 -1.51 21.71 -2.91
N VAL A 112 -1.78 20.95 -1.88
CA VAL A 112 -3.11 20.48 -1.52
C VAL A 112 -3.22 20.62 0.00
N ASP A 113 -4.25 21.28 0.47
CA ASP A 113 -4.49 21.43 1.90
C ASP A 113 -4.65 20.07 2.59
N ARG A 114 -4.40 20.01 3.87
CA ARG A 114 -4.56 18.80 4.70
C ARG A 114 -3.78 17.60 4.14
N THR A 115 -2.54 17.86 3.69
CA THR A 115 -1.56 16.86 3.28
C THR A 115 -0.25 17.05 4.01
N PHE A 116 0.51 15.99 4.16
CA PHE A 116 1.88 16.05 4.61
C PHE A 116 2.85 16.01 3.43
N ARG A 117 3.74 17.00 3.34
CA ARG A 117 4.73 17.05 2.27
C ARG A 117 6.04 16.40 2.69
N ALA A 118 6.49 15.43 1.91
CA ALA A 118 7.78 14.78 2.09
C ALA A 118 8.33 14.22 0.79
N THR A 119 9.65 14.12 0.69
CA THR A 119 10.31 13.34 -0.36
C THR A 119 10.24 11.87 0.00
N SER A 120 9.76 11.03 -0.90
CA SER A 120 9.72 9.59 -0.72
C SER A 120 11.12 8.95 -0.81
N PHE A 121 11.33 7.82 -0.13
CA PHE A 121 12.56 7.06 -0.30
C PHE A 121 12.70 6.52 -1.74
N VAL A 122 11.60 6.28 -2.44
CA VAL A 122 11.56 5.83 -3.82
C VAL A 122 12.15 6.88 -4.76
N GLU A 123 11.78 8.15 -4.57
CA GLU A 123 12.37 9.25 -5.34
C GLU A 123 13.89 9.36 -5.10
N LEU A 124 14.35 9.11 -3.89
CA LEU A 124 15.80 9.09 -3.59
C LEU A 124 16.49 7.94 -4.31
N LEU A 125 15.87 6.76 -4.37
CA LEU A 125 16.38 5.62 -5.13
C LEU A 125 16.40 5.92 -6.63
N ARG A 126 15.32 6.48 -7.18
CA ARG A 126 15.24 6.88 -8.59
C ARG A 126 16.35 7.87 -8.95
N ARG A 127 16.54 8.93 -8.16
CA ARG A 127 17.66 9.90 -8.33
C ARG A 127 19.03 9.23 -8.22
N SER A 128 19.11 8.13 -7.51
CA SER A 128 20.33 7.32 -7.42
C SER A 128 20.51 6.35 -8.58
N GLY A 129 19.61 6.37 -9.58
CA GLY A 129 19.68 5.57 -10.80
C GLY A 129 19.07 4.17 -10.69
N TYR A 130 18.16 3.94 -9.74
CA TYR A 130 17.31 2.77 -9.75
C TYR A 130 16.12 2.97 -10.69
N HIS A 131 15.71 1.91 -11.37
CA HIS A 131 14.40 1.82 -12.00
C HIS A 131 13.40 1.41 -10.93
N THR A 132 12.30 2.15 -10.79
CA THR A 132 11.39 2.05 -9.65
C THR A 132 10.00 1.61 -10.09
N ILE A 133 9.51 0.53 -9.51
CA ILE A 133 8.23 -0.09 -9.88
C ILE A 133 7.34 -0.20 -8.64
N HIS A 134 6.09 0.20 -8.78
CA HIS A 134 5.01 -0.06 -7.84
C HIS A 134 4.06 -1.11 -8.43
N CYS A 135 3.69 -2.11 -7.65
CA CYS A 135 2.73 -3.12 -8.06
C CYS A 135 1.81 -3.46 -6.89
N GLY A 136 0.51 -3.24 -7.05
CA GLY A 136 -0.52 -3.51 -6.04
C GLY A 136 -1.05 -2.26 -5.33
N LYS A 137 -1.52 -2.41 -4.09
CA LYS A 137 -2.15 -1.35 -3.30
C LYS A 137 -1.20 -0.21 -2.97
N ALA A 138 -1.57 1.03 -3.31
CA ALA A 138 -0.86 2.25 -2.96
C ALA A 138 -1.40 2.93 -1.69
N HIS A 139 -2.57 3.52 -1.74
CA HIS A 139 -3.26 4.12 -0.60
C HIS A 139 -2.45 5.22 0.11
N PHE A 140 -1.76 6.08 -0.65
CA PHE A 140 -0.89 7.14 -0.14
C PHE A 140 -1.60 8.49 0.02
N GLY A 141 -2.62 8.75 -0.78
CA GLY A 141 -3.36 10.01 -0.80
C GLY A 141 -4.75 9.85 -1.39
N ALA A 142 -5.55 10.90 -1.22
CA ALA A 142 -6.94 10.93 -1.63
C ALA A 142 -7.09 11.08 -3.16
N ILE A 143 -8.23 10.64 -3.68
CA ILE A 143 -8.70 10.84 -5.06
C ILE A 143 -8.67 12.33 -5.39
N ASP A 144 -8.40 12.68 -6.63
CA ASP A 144 -8.27 14.05 -7.14
C ASP A 144 -7.14 14.85 -6.45
N THR A 145 -6.15 14.15 -5.91
CA THR A 145 -4.89 14.74 -5.45
C THR A 145 -3.70 14.04 -6.13
N PRO A 146 -2.55 14.70 -6.28
CA PRO A 146 -1.38 14.00 -6.82
C PRO A 146 -0.96 12.79 -6.01
N GLY A 147 -1.33 12.73 -4.72
CA GLY A 147 -1.02 11.62 -3.82
C GLY A 147 -1.76 10.31 -4.13
N GLU A 148 -2.76 10.32 -5.01
CA GLU A 148 -3.44 9.09 -5.45
C GLU A 148 -2.57 8.24 -6.39
N ASP A 149 -1.64 8.88 -7.12
CA ASP A 149 -0.83 8.22 -8.13
C ASP A 149 0.60 7.95 -7.62
N PRO A 150 1.04 6.69 -7.57
CA PRO A 150 2.41 6.31 -7.22
C PRO A 150 3.50 7.00 -8.04
N HIS A 151 3.26 7.35 -9.31
CA HIS A 151 4.23 8.09 -10.13
C HIS A 151 4.65 9.41 -9.47
N HIS A 152 3.75 10.05 -8.73
CA HIS A 152 4.03 11.28 -8.01
C HIS A 152 5.13 11.13 -6.96
N PHE A 153 5.36 9.92 -6.46
CA PHE A 153 6.37 9.60 -5.45
C PHE A 153 7.67 9.02 -6.01
N GLY A 154 7.84 9.07 -7.33
CA GLY A 154 9.08 8.64 -7.99
C GLY A 154 9.05 7.20 -8.48
N PHE A 155 7.92 6.52 -8.47
CA PHE A 155 7.77 5.26 -9.21
C PHE A 155 7.67 5.56 -10.70
N GLU A 156 8.47 4.88 -11.52
CA GLU A 156 8.48 5.02 -12.98
C GLU A 156 7.42 4.12 -13.63
N VAL A 157 7.03 3.06 -12.92
CA VAL A 157 5.96 2.15 -13.32
C VAL A 157 4.98 2.01 -12.17
N ASN A 158 3.69 2.08 -12.47
CA ASN A 158 2.61 1.83 -11.53
C ASN A 158 1.65 0.79 -12.11
N ILE A 159 1.47 -0.31 -11.39
CA ILE A 159 0.53 -1.39 -11.72
C ILE A 159 -0.45 -1.50 -10.56
N ALA A 160 -1.72 -1.25 -10.83
CA ALA A 160 -2.82 -1.37 -9.87
C ALA A 160 -2.78 -0.42 -8.66
N GLY A 161 -1.80 0.47 -8.55
CA GLY A 161 -1.73 1.43 -7.44
C GLY A 161 -2.67 2.62 -7.66
N HIS A 162 -3.50 2.95 -6.66
CA HIS A 162 -4.44 4.07 -6.68
C HIS A 162 -4.81 4.51 -5.24
N ALA A 163 -5.71 5.47 -5.12
CA ALA A 163 -6.10 6.05 -3.83
C ALA A 163 -6.80 5.07 -2.89
N ALA A 164 -7.57 4.10 -3.41
CA ALA A 164 -8.37 3.23 -2.56
C ALA A 164 -7.55 2.17 -1.83
N GLY A 165 -8.01 1.80 -0.65
CA GLY A 165 -7.37 0.83 0.23
C GLY A 165 -7.63 -0.64 -0.09
N GLY A 166 -8.39 -0.93 -1.15
CA GLY A 166 -8.71 -2.29 -1.59
C GLY A 166 -9.39 -2.28 -2.94
N PRO A 167 -9.58 -3.43 -3.59
CA PRO A 167 -10.24 -3.53 -4.87
C PRO A 167 -11.77 -3.64 -4.71
N ALA A 168 -12.53 -3.16 -5.69
CA ALA A 168 -13.98 -3.40 -5.75
C ALA A 168 -14.30 -4.88 -6.05
N SER A 169 -13.40 -5.59 -6.70
CA SER A 169 -13.45 -7.04 -6.88
C SER A 169 -12.05 -7.63 -7.02
N TYR A 170 -11.87 -8.86 -6.53
CA TYR A 170 -10.65 -9.65 -6.68
C TYR A 170 -10.66 -10.51 -7.95
N LEU A 171 -11.74 -10.50 -8.73
CA LEU A 171 -11.95 -11.42 -9.84
C LEU A 171 -11.75 -10.73 -11.19
N GLY A 172 -10.95 -11.34 -12.07
CA GLY A 172 -10.77 -10.92 -13.46
C GLY A 172 -12.08 -10.96 -14.26
N GLU A 173 -12.95 -11.94 -13.99
CA GLU A 173 -14.30 -12.03 -14.57
C GLU A 173 -15.16 -10.80 -14.28
N GLN A 174 -14.90 -10.09 -13.19
CA GLN A 174 -15.53 -8.85 -12.81
C GLN A 174 -14.67 -7.62 -13.12
N ASN A 175 -13.66 -7.77 -13.97
CA ASN A 175 -12.71 -6.73 -14.38
C ASN A 175 -12.08 -5.98 -13.18
N TYR A 176 -11.89 -6.68 -12.06
CA TYR A 176 -11.41 -6.10 -10.77
C TYR A 176 -12.22 -4.87 -10.34
N GLY A 177 -13.53 -4.89 -10.61
CA GLY A 177 -14.47 -3.83 -10.27
C GLY A 177 -14.58 -2.70 -11.30
N ASN A 178 -13.88 -2.80 -12.43
CA ASN A 178 -13.98 -1.80 -13.49
C ASN A 178 -15.25 -2.04 -14.33
N ARG A 179 -15.94 -0.95 -14.65
CA ARG A 179 -17.13 -0.95 -15.49
C ARG A 179 -16.77 -0.62 -16.93
N THR A 180 -17.40 -1.33 -17.87
CA THR A 180 -17.22 -1.15 -19.31
C THR A 180 -18.48 -0.66 -20.02
N ASP A 181 -19.56 -0.45 -19.25
CA ASP A 181 -20.89 -0.05 -19.74
C ASP A 181 -21.11 1.47 -19.79
N GLY A 182 -20.07 2.26 -19.49
CA GLY A 182 -20.13 3.73 -19.48
C GLY A 182 -20.73 4.34 -18.19
N ALA A 183 -21.14 3.52 -17.23
CA ALA A 183 -21.56 4.03 -15.92
C ALA A 183 -20.37 4.48 -15.07
N PRO A 184 -20.58 5.32 -14.05
CA PRO A 184 -19.51 5.76 -13.16
C PRO A 184 -18.71 4.62 -12.57
N GLN A 185 -17.39 4.75 -12.54
CA GLN A 185 -16.49 3.78 -11.92
C GLN A 185 -16.66 3.76 -10.40
N SER A 186 -16.45 2.59 -9.80
CA SER A 186 -16.26 2.50 -8.36
C SER A 186 -14.98 3.22 -7.95
N LEU A 187 -14.98 3.89 -6.79
CA LEU A 187 -13.76 4.44 -6.18
C LEU A 187 -12.70 3.36 -5.89
N PHE A 188 -13.13 2.11 -5.82
CA PHE A 188 -12.31 0.93 -5.56
C PHE A 188 -12.00 0.11 -6.82
N ALA A 189 -12.33 0.61 -8.02
CA ALA A 189 -11.96 -0.05 -9.27
C ALA A 189 -10.44 -0.07 -9.42
N THR A 190 -9.87 -1.24 -9.68
CA THR A 190 -8.41 -1.41 -9.75
C THR A 190 -7.92 -1.14 -11.18
N PRO A 191 -7.04 -0.15 -11.42
CA PRO A 191 -6.55 0.19 -12.75
C PRO A 191 -5.41 -0.72 -13.21
N GLY A 192 -5.11 -0.70 -14.52
CA GLY A 192 -3.84 -1.20 -15.07
C GLY A 192 -3.73 -2.72 -15.20
N LEU A 193 -4.85 -3.44 -15.14
CA LEU A 193 -4.90 -4.90 -15.26
C LEU A 193 -5.86 -5.36 -16.37
N GLU A 194 -6.08 -4.52 -17.39
CA GLU A 194 -7.06 -4.72 -18.47
C GLU A 194 -6.85 -6.04 -19.24
N LYS A 195 -5.60 -6.50 -19.34
CA LYS A 195 -5.27 -7.76 -20.03
C LYS A 195 -5.83 -9.02 -19.35
N TYR A 196 -6.25 -8.89 -18.10
CA TYR A 196 -6.87 -10.00 -17.33
C TYR A 196 -8.39 -9.90 -17.22
N TRP A 197 -9.00 -8.83 -17.76
CA TRP A 197 -10.45 -8.65 -17.68
C TRP A 197 -11.19 -9.79 -18.40
N GLY A 198 -12.29 -10.22 -17.81
CA GLY A 198 -13.08 -11.34 -18.32
C GLY A 198 -12.43 -12.72 -18.15
N THR A 199 -11.31 -12.82 -17.45
CA THR A 199 -10.63 -14.08 -17.18
C THR A 199 -10.85 -14.59 -15.76
N GLU A 200 -10.59 -15.87 -15.50
CA GLU A 200 -10.63 -16.49 -14.16
C GLU A 200 -9.45 -16.07 -13.27
N THR A 201 -8.57 -15.16 -13.74
CA THR A 201 -7.36 -14.78 -13.02
C THR A 201 -7.71 -13.99 -11.77
N PHE A 202 -7.30 -14.48 -10.61
CA PHE A 202 -7.47 -13.78 -9.33
C PHE A 202 -6.47 -12.62 -9.21
N LEU A 203 -6.84 -11.54 -8.52
CA LEU A 203 -6.05 -10.31 -8.44
C LEU A 203 -4.60 -10.54 -7.98
N SER A 204 -4.40 -11.35 -6.93
CA SER A 204 -3.03 -11.65 -6.45
C SER A 204 -2.20 -12.41 -7.48
N GLU A 205 -2.84 -13.25 -8.30
CA GLU A 205 -2.17 -13.93 -9.39
C GLU A 205 -1.81 -12.97 -10.53
N ALA A 206 -2.73 -12.06 -10.89
CA ALA A 206 -2.47 -11.01 -11.88
C ALA A 206 -1.27 -10.16 -11.46
N LEU A 207 -1.26 -9.65 -10.22
CA LEU A 207 -0.16 -8.86 -9.68
C LEU A 207 1.18 -9.61 -9.61
N THR A 208 1.14 -10.95 -9.41
CA THR A 208 2.35 -11.77 -9.38
C THR A 208 2.94 -11.99 -10.78
N ARG A 209 2.11 -11.93 -11.81
CA ARG A 209 2.53 -12.08 -13.21
C ARG A 209 3.11 -10.80 -13.82
N GLU A 210 2.83 -9.63 -13.24
CA GLU A 210 3.37 -8.34 -13.61
C GLU A 210 4.78 -8.12 -13.06
#